data_7cde3dd5f134c9bee9d3c3b41ec94904
#
_entry.id   7cde3dd5f134c9bee9d3c3b41ec94904
#
_cell.length_a   1.000
_cell.length_b   1.000
_cell.length_c   1.000
_cell.angle_alpha   90.00
_cell.angle_beta   90.00
_cell.angle_gamma   90.00
#
_symmetry.space_group_name_H-M   'P 1'
#
loop_
_entity.id
_entity.type
_entity.pdbx_description
1 polymer ?
#
loop_
_entity_poly.entity_id
_entity_poly.type
_entity_poly.pdbx_seq_one_letter_code
_entity_poly.pdbx_strand_id
1 'polypeptide(L)'
;MRRQPLPHHRIKAHARTTSWVCAALLGLSLHAHANDAICDNQSLATVLRSPSKPLPIGIQALWANGQQIFWPGQVHTEGSRWRLLISYSGQLQALPGEFATGADEALTLDALNTPAPDALRYAGSGLMLQAPTITASPSWQAKAQGSQTMLVREDALGRVQAVTVMQNALALDAVFSASAESATLGVTLNGRGPKASTFFALWAPTARQVQLCLYPDARSPSIQRLDLQPDVASGVWQVEHPGDA
;
A
#
# COMPACT_ATOMS: atom_id res chain seq x y z
N MET A 1 8.22 76.56 52.30
CA MET A 1 7.63 75.19 52.33
C MET A 1 8.79 74.19 52.31
N ARG A 2 9.08 73.58 53.41
CA ARG A 2 10.21 72.65 53.65
C ARG A 2 9.70 71.23 53.34
N ARG A 3 10.36 70.50 52.43
CA ARG A 3 10.14 69.04 52.19
C ARG A 3 11.10 68.28 53.15
N GLN A 4 10.54 67.39 53.98
CA GLN A 4 11.27 66.42 54.81
C GLN A 4 11.64 65.17 53.93
N PRO A 5 12.81 64.56 54.20
CA PRO A 5 13.20 63.29 53.52
C PRO A 5 12.73 62.10 54.35
N LEU A 6 12.32 61.03 53.64
CA LEU A 6 11.91 59.74 54.20
C LEU A 6 13.12 58.88 54.60
N PRO A 7 12.97 58.01 55.57
CA PRO A 7 14.08 57.21 56.11
C PRO A 7 14.39 55.98 55.24
N HIS A 8 15.67 55.73 55.03
CA HIS A 8 16.24 54.55 54.41
C HIS A 8 16.17 53.33 55.33
N HIS A 9 15.37 52.30 54.99
CA HIS A 9 15.46 50.96 55.57
C HIS A 9 16.57 50.16 54.88
N ARG A 10 17.64 49.85 55.70
CA ARG A 10 18.67 48.89 55.30
C ARG A 10 18.14 47.47 55.46
N ILE A 11 18.02 46.73 54.36
CA ILE A 11 17.79 45.29 54.38
C ILE A 11 19.16 44.60 54.41
N LYS A 12 19.42 43.84 55.44
CA LYS A 12 20.60 42.96 55.58
C LYS A 12 20.34 41.70 54.82
N ALA A 13 21.06 41.47 53.68
CA ALA A 13 21.06 40.22 52.97
C ALA A 13 21.98 39.22 53.69
N HIS A 14 21.41 38.12 54.18
CA HIS A 14 22.17 36.93 54.58
C HIS A 14 22.42 36.04 53.36
N ALA A 15 23.69 35.99 52.93
CA ALA A 15 24.13 35.03 51.95
C ALA A 15 24.17 33.62 52.60
N ARG A 16 23.28 32.74 52.19
CA ARG A 16 23.40 31.30 52.46
C ARG A 16 24.06 30.67 51.21
N THR A 17 25.30 30.24 51.39
CA THR A 17 26.03 29.41 50.46
C THR A 17 25.41 28.01 50.45
N THR A 18 24.60 27.71 49.45
CA THR A 18 24.16 26.35 49.16
C THR A 18 25.10 25.78 48.09
N SER A 19 25.97 24.86 48.53
CA SER A 19 26.78 24.02 47.64
C SER A 19 25.86 23.15 46.78
N TRP A 20 25.85 23.42 45.52
CA TRP A 20 25.26 22.54 44.52
C TRP A 20 26.29 21.48 44.12
N VAL A 21 26.11 20.26 44.63
CA VAL A 21 26.79 19.07 44.13
C VAL A 21 26.13 18.75 42.79
N CYS A 22 26.80 19.07 41.69
CA CYS A 22 26.43 18.56 40.39
C CYS A 22 26.74 17.05 40.32
N ALA A 23 25.76 16.23 40.64
CA ALA A 23 25.77 14.82 40.25
C ALA A 23 25.60 14.73 38.74
N ALA A 24 26.71 14.55 38.01
CA ALA A 24 26.67 14.16 36.61
C ALA A 24 26.11 12.73 36.52
N LEU A 25 24.80 12.63 36.31
CA LEU A 25 24.16 11.41 35.87
C LEU A 25 24.59 11.18 34.44
N LEU A 26 25.63 10.37 34.25
CA LEU A 26 25.89 9.67 32.97
C LEU A 26 24.64 8.84 32.66
N GLY A 27 23.74 9.42 31.90
CA GLY A 27 22.64 8.72 31.26
C GLY A 27 23.21 7.74 30.25
N LEU A 28 23.51 6.52 30.70
CA LEU A 28 23.56 5.37 29.81
C LEU A 28 22.19 5.26 29.18
N SER A 29 22.06 5.76 27.95
CA SER A 29 20.94 5.44 27.09
C SER A 29 21.00 3.96 26.81
N LEU A 30 20.40 3.16 27.68
CA LEU A 30 19.98 1.81 27.34
C LEU A 30 18.99 1.96 26.19
N HIS A 31 19.50 1.88 24.96
CA HIS A 31 18.66 1.59 23.81
C HIS A 31 18.11 0.18 24.08
N ALA A 32 16.97 0.12 24.78
CA ALA A 32 16.17 -1.09 24.80
C ALA A 32 15.85 -1.37 23.34
N HIS A 33 16.51 -2.36 22.76
CA HIS A 33 16.09 -2.98 21.51
C HIS A 33 14.73 -3.59 21.83
N ALA A 34 13.66 -2.83 21.60
CA ALA A 34 12.33 -3.37 21.61
C ALA A 34 12.33 -4.41 20.49
N ASN A 35 12.29 -5.69 20.85
CA ASN A 35 12.00 -6.77 19.91
C ASN A 35 10.80 -6.31 19.11
N ASP A 36 11.00 -6.07 17.81
CA ASP A 36 9.91 -5.62 16.97
C ASP A 36 9.01 -6.83 16.70
N ALA A 37 7.98 -6.97 17.53
CA ALA A 37 7.02 -8.08 17.45
C ALA A 37 6.41 -8.23 16.04
N ILE A 38 6.46 -7.20 15.21
CA ILE A 38 6.02 -7.27 13.81
C ILE A 38 7.00 -8.08 12.99
N CYS A 39 8.32 -7.82 13.11
CA CYS A 39 9.34 -8.54 12.35
C CYS A 39 9.51 -9.99 12.79
N ASP A 40 9.31 -10.28 14.07
CA ASP A 40 9.55 -11.61 14.65
C ASP A 40 8.29 -12.48 14.72
N ASN A 41 7.13 -11.92 14.35
CA ASN A 41 5.87 -12.63 14.34
C ASN A 41 5.52 -13.11 12.92
N GLN A 42 5.28 -14.41 12.76
CA GLN A 42 4.90 -15.01 11.48
C GLN A 42 3.53 -14.54 10.93
N SER A 43 2.75 -13.77 11.69
CA SER A 43 1.45 -13.21 11.25
C SER A 43 1.55 -11.89 10.46
N LEU A 44 2.65 -11.65 9.77
CA LEU A 44 2.99 -10.40 9.08
C LEU A 44 2.05 -9.98 7.95
N ALA A 45 1.32 -10.89 7.34
CA ALA A 45 0.53 -10.58 6.17
C ALA A 45 -0.89 -10.16 6.56
N THR A 46 -1.12 -8.86 6.71
CA THR A 46 -2.48 -8.32 6.59
C THR A 46 -2.82 -8.28 5.10
N VAL A 47 -3.37 -9.36 4.58
CA VAL A 47 -3.93 -9.40 3.24
C VAL A 47 -5.38 -8.93 3.32
N LEU A 48 -5.79 -8.05 2.40
CA LEU A 48 -7.21 -7.74 2.23
C LEU A 48 -7.93 -9.04 1.89
N ARG A 49 -8.85 -9.46 2.75
CA ARG A 49 -9.49 -10.75 2.64
C ARG A 49 -10.44 -10.78 1.46
N SER A 50 -10.50 -11.94 0.83
CA SER A 50 -11.62 -12.28 -0.03
C SER A 50 -12.95 -12.08 0.71
N PRO A 51 -14.05 -11.82 0.01
CA PRO A 51 -15.35 -11.61 0.64
C PRO A 51 -15.71 -12.75 1.58
N SER A 52 -16.41 -12.43 2.66
CA SER A 52 -16.80 -13.39 3.70
C SER A 52 -17.71 -14.52 3.16
N LYS A 53 -18.43 -14.26 2.07
CA LYS A 53 -19.22 -15.26 1.35
C LYS A 53 -18.41 -15.74 0.14
N PRO A 54 -18.39 -17.05 -0.16
CA PRO A 54 -17.70 -17.55 -1.34
C PRO A 54 -18.31 -16.95 -2.60
N LEU A 55 -17.45 -16.47 -3.50
CA LEU A 55 -17.89 -16.09 -4.83
C LEU A 55 -18.32 -17.36 -5.61
N PRO A 56 -19.27 -17.24 -6.54
CA PRO A 56 -19.57 -18.31 -7.46
C PRO A 56 -18.28 -18.77 -8.13
N ILE A 57 -18.06 -20.09 -8.21
CA ILE A 57 -16.94 -20.66 -8.96
C ILE A 57 -17.20 -20.31 -10.43
N GLY A 58 -16.38 -19.46 -11.01
CA GLY A 58 -16.52 -18.98 -12.36
C GLY A 58 -15.18 -18.59 -12.95
N ILE A 59 -15.19 -18.26 -14.24
CA ILE A 59 -14.03 -17.77 -14.96
C ILE A 59 -13.67 -16.40 -14.39
N GLN A 60 -12.41 -16.24 -13.98
CA GLN A 60 -11.89 -14.98 -13.50
C GLN A 60 -11.70 -14.00 -14.66
N ALA A 61 -12.14 -12.76 -14.49
CA ALA A 61 -11.85 -11.72 -15.46
C ALA A 61 -10.35 -11.38 -15.46
N LEU A 62 -9.87 -10.86 -16.57
CA LEU A 62 -8.47 -10.51 -16.79
C LEU A 62 -8.37 -9.01 -17.02
N TRP A 63 -7.62 -8.33 -16.20
CA TRP A 63 -7.30 -6.92 -16.42
C TRP A 63 -6.18 -6.86 -17.46
N ALA A 64 -6.55 -6.54 -18.71
CA ALA A 64 -5.67 -6.68 -19.87
C ALA A 64 -4.62 -5.56 -19.97
N ASN A 65 -4.98 -4.35 -19.53
CA ASN A 65 -4.09 -3.19 -19.47
C ASN A 65 -4.71 -2.13 -18.53
N GLY A 66 -4.13 -0.93 -18.48
CA GLY A 66 -4.61 0.14 -17.58
C GLY A 66 -6.10 0.48 -17.70
N GLN A 67 -6.74 0.20 -18.84
CA GLN A 67 -8.13 0.60 -19.10
C GLN A 67 -9.05 -0.53 -19.58
N GLN A 68 -8.51 -1.68 -19.96
CA GLN A 68 -9.29 -2.75 -20.58
C GLN A 68 -9.34 -3.99 -19.70
N ILE A 69 -10.54 -4.53 -19.55
CA ILE A 69 -10.82 -5.74 -18.78
C ILE A 69 -11.49 -6.75 -19.73
N PHE A 70 -10.98 -7.97 -19.78
CA PHE A 70 -11.59 -9.06 -20.49
C PHE A 70 -12.32 -9.98 -19.51
N TRP A 71 -13.58 -10.26 -19.78
CA TRP A 71 -14.36 -11.21 -18.99
C TRP A 71 -14.76 -12.42 -19.83
N PRO A 72 -14.02 -13.52 -19.74
CA PRO A 72 -14.32 -14.76 -20.43
C PRO A 72 -15.71 -15.29 -20.10
N GLY A 73 -16.37 -15.88 -21.09
CA GLY A 73 -17.70 -16.48 -20.95
C GLY A 73 -18.85 -15.47 -20.85
N GLN A 74 -18.57 -14.16 -20.83
CA GLN A 74 -19.62 -13.14 -20.85
C GLN A 74 -19.88 -12.67 -22.29
N VAL A 75 -21.13 -12.26 -22.52
CA VAL A 75 -21.58 -11.64 -23.76
C VAL A 75 -22.29 -10.35 -23.45
N HIS A 76 -22.31 -9.43 -24.39
CA HIS A 76 -23.11 -8.21 -24.23
C HIS A 76 -24.58 -8.58 -24.07
N THR A 77 -25.23 -8.06 -23.04
CA THR A 77 -26.64 -8.25 -22.78
C THR A 77 -27.30 -6.88 -22.65
N GLU A 78 -28.33 -6.63 -23.45
CA GLU A 78 -29.04 -5.38 -23.42
C GLU A 78 -29.62 -5.10 -22.03
N GLY A 79 -29.53 -3.85 -21.56
CA GLY A 79 -29.97 -3.44 -20.23
C GLY A 79 -29.02 -3.82 -19.09
N SER A 80 -27.94 -4.55 -19.35
CA SER A 80 -26.92 -4.83 -18.33
C SER A 80 -26.00 -3.62 -18.14
N ARG A 81 -25.58 -3.45 -16.88
CA ARG A 81 -24.52 -2.51 -16.49
C ARG A 81 -23.33 -3.28 -15.98
N TRP A 82 -22.15 -2.87 -16.42
CA TRP A 82 -20.88 -3.45 -16.03
C TRP A 82 -20.17 -2.49 -15.09
N ARG A 83 -19.74 -2.97 -13.94
CA ARG A 83 -19.10 -2.11 -12.95
C ARG A 83 -17.88 -2.78 -12.36
N LEU A 84 -16.84 -1.97 -12.20
CA LEU A 84 -15.67 -2.29 -11.39
C LEU A 84 -15.88 -1.69 -10.00
N LEU A 85 -15.94 -2.54 -8.99
CA LEU A 85 -16.13 -2.18 -7.59
C LEU A 85 -14.81 -2.31 -6.84
N ILE A 86 -14.50 -1.33 -6.01
CA ILE A 86 -13.25 -1.26 -5.24
C ILE A 86 -13.58 -0.99 -3.79
N SER A 87 -12.98 -1.73 -2.86
CA SER A 87 -13.05 -1.47 -1.43
C SER A 87 -11.67 -1.36 -0.82
N TYR A 88 -11.36 -0.20 -0.28
CA TYR A 88 -10.08 0.07 0.38
C TYR A 88 -9.97 -0.57 1.76
N SER A 89 -11.09 -0.89 2.37
CA SER A 89 -11.20 -1.53 3.68
C SER A 89 -11.41 -3.06 3.60
N GLY A 90 -11.61 -3.61 2.37
CA GLY A 90 -11.85 -5.03 2.17
C GLY A 90 -13.25 -5.49 2.58
N GLN A 91 -14.25 -4.59 2.56
CA GLN A 91 -15.64 -4.89 2.98
C GLN A 91 -16.58 -5.17 1.80
N LEU A 92 -16.06 -5.28 0.59
CA LEU A 92 -16.85 -5.49 -0.62
C LEU A 92 -17.56 -6.85 -0.59
N GLN A 93 -18.86 -6.84 -0.80
CA GLN A 93 -19.71 -8.01 -0.96
C GLN A 93 -20.58 -7.87 -2.20
N ALA A 94 -20.62 -8.89 -3.02
CA ALA A 94 -21.47 -8.96 -4.21
C ALA A 94 -21.88 -10.41 -4.45
N LEU A 95 -23.18 -10.65 -4.49
CA LEU A 95 -23.75 -11.97 -4.74
C LEU A 95 -24.86 -11.86 -5.81
N PRO A 96 -24.99 -12.83 -6.71
CA PRO A 96 -26.08 -12.85 -7.67
C PRO A 96 -27.45 -12.75 -6.98
N GLY A 97 -28.31 -11.87 -7.52
CA GLY A 97 -29.65 -11.54 -7.00
C GLY A 97 -29.66 -10.45 -5.92
N GLU A 98 -28.51 -10.11 -5.32
CA GLU A 98 -28.38 -9.07 -4.27
C GLU A 98 -27.84 -7.75 -4.86
N PHE A 99 -27.87 -6.67 -4.08
CA PHE A 99 -27.13 -5.45 -4.37
C PHE A 99 -25.69 -5.59 -3.87
N ALA A 100 -24.73 -5.08 -4.63
CA ALA A 100 -23.35 -4.98 -4.15
C ALA A 100 -23.24 -3.95 -3.03
N THR A 101 -22.48 -4.26 -1.98
CA THR A 101 -22.26 -3.40 -0.81
C THR A 101 -20.78 -3.30 -0.45
N GLY A 102 -20.40 -2.28 0.33
CA GLY A 102 -19.03 -2.12 0.84
C GLY A 102 -18.03 -1.59 -0.21
N ALA A 103 -18.49 -1.09 -1.35
CA ALA A 103 -17.64 -0.43 -2.32
C ALA A 103 -17.38 1.03 -1.91
N ASP A 104 -16.11 1.41 -1.89
CA ASP A 104 -15.68 2.80 -1.71
C ASP A 104 -15.68 3.54 -3.05
N GLU A 105 -15.37 2.83 -4.15
CA GLU A 105 -15.48 3.32 -5.53
C GLU A 105 -16.24 2.30 -6.38
N ALA A 106 -16.97 2.83 -7.37
CA ALA A 106 -17.71 2.03 -8.33
C ALA A 106 -17.65 2.71 -9.71
N LEU A 107 -16.89 2.12 -10.63
CA LEU A 107 -16.71 2.64 -11.97
C LEU A 107 -17.63 1.91 -12.94
N THR A 108 -18.34 2.66 -13.78
CA THR A 108 -19.08 2.09 -14.91
C THR A 108 -18.11 1.74 -16.04
N LEU A 109 -18.32 0.61 -16.65
CA LEU A 109 -17.52 0.10 -17.77
C LEU A 109 -18.38 0.01 -19.02
N ASP A 110 -17.78 0.36 -20.15
CA ASP A 110 -18.44 0.25 -21.46
C ASP A 110 -18.11 -1.09 -22.11
N ALA A 111 -19.12 -1.78 -22.60
CA ALA A 111 -18.93 -3.00 -23.37
C ALA A 111 -18.39 -2.68 -24.77
N LEU A 112 -17.30 -3.30 -25.17
CA LEU A 112 -16.68 -3.12 -26.48
C LEU A 112 -17.04 -4.26 -27.43
N ASN A 113 -17.33 -3.92 -28.71
CA ASN A 113 -17.51 -4.89 -29.78
C ASN A 113 -16.17 -5.25 -30.46
N THR A 114 -15.09 -5.29 -29.70
CA THR A 114 -13.76 -5.64 -30.20
C THR A 114 -13.37 -7.03 -29.72
N PRO A 115 -12.67 -7.82 -30.56
CA PRO A 115 -12.15 -9.11 -30.12
C PRO A 115 -11.13 -8.93 -28.97
N ALA A 116 -10.96 -9.97 -28.16
CA ALA A 116 -9.90 -10.01 -27.18
C ALA A 116 -8.53 -9.91 -27.87
N PRO A 117 -7.55 -9.22 -27.27
CA PRO A 117 -6.16 -9.23 -27.74
C PRO A 117 -5.61 -10.66 -27.86
N ASP A 118 -4.67 -10.88 -28.80
CA ASP A 118 -4.05 -12.19 -29.01
C ASP A 118 -3.42 -12.78 -27.77
N ALA A 119 -2.89 -11.93 -26.89
CA ALA A 119 -2.35 -12.34 -25.60
C ALA A 119 -3.38 -13.06 -24.71
N LEU A 120 -4.68 -12.83 -24.92
CA LEU A 120 -5.78 -13.42 -24.17
C LEU A 120 -6.47 -14.59 -24.89
N ARG A 121 -5.96 -15.02 -26.04
CA ARG A 121 -6.59 -16.08 -26.84
C ARG A 121 -6.85 -17.39 -26.11
N TYR A 122 -6.07 -17.68 -25.06
CA TYR A 122 -6.22 -18.88 -24.24
C TYR A 122 -7.39 -18.82 -23.25
N ALA A 123 -7.91 -17.62 -23.00
CA ALA A 123 -9.04 -17.44 -22.08
C ALA A 123 -10.40 -17.75 -22.73
N GLY A 124 -10.42 -18.08 -24.03
CA GLY A 124 -11.63 -18.38 -24.80
C GLY A 124 -12.39 -17.11 -25.22
N SER A 125 -13.66 -17.31 -25.59
CA SER A 125 -14.54 -16.20 -25.97
C SER A 125 -15.03 -15.44 -24.76
N GLY A 126 -15.26 -14.14 -24.88
CA GLY A 126 -15.71 -13.29 -23.79
C GLY A 126 -15.98 -11.86 -24.22
N LEU A 127 -16.23 -11.00 -23.27
CA LEU A 127 -16.54 -9.59 -23.46
C LEU A 127 -15.36 -8.71 -23.06
N MET A 128 -14.99 -7.79 -23.94
CA MET A 128 -14.09 -6.70 -23.62
C MET A 128 -14.86 -5.55 -22.98
N LEU A 129 -14.33 -5.01 -21.89
CA LEU A 129 -14.89 -3.88 -21.16
C LEU A 129 -13.86 -2.76 -21.11
N GLN A 130 -14.31 -1.53 -21.35
CA GLN A 130 -13.50 -0.31 -21.26
C GLN A 130 -13.76 0.41 -19.96
N ALA A 131 -12.71 0.62 -19.18
CA ALA A 131 -12.73 1.43 -17.96
C ALA A 131 -12.45 2.92 -18.27
N PRO A 132 -12.87 3.85 -17.42
CA PRO A 132 -12.57 5.27 -17.56
C PRO A 132 -11.07 5.56 -17.62
N THR A 133 -10.67 6.65 -18.24
CA THR A 133 -9.26 7.04 -18.48
C THR A 133 -8.44 7.16 -17.18
N ILE A 134 -9.09 7.52 -16.06
CA ILE A 134 -8.40 7.60 -14.75
C ILE A 134 -7.71 6.27 -14.37
N THR A 135 -8.24 5.14 -14.81
CA THR A 135 -7.68 3.82 -14.50
C THR A 135 -6.33 3.55 -15.15
N ALA A 136 -5.93 4.33 -16.17
CA ALA A 136 -4.59 4.23 -16.77
C ALA A 136 -3.49 4.87 -15.91
N SER A 137 -3.84 5.62 -14.86
CA SER A 137 -2.88 6.27 -13.99
C SER A 137 -2.16 5.26 -13.08
N PRO A 138 -0.80 5.26 -13.00
CA PRO A 138 -0.07 4.39 -12.09
C PRO A 138 -0.49 4.54 -10.63
N SER A 139 -0.75 5.76 -10.17
CA SER A 139 -1.19 6.03 -8.79
C SER A 139 -2.57 5.44 -8.50
N TRP A 140 -3.50 5.53 -9.45
CA TRP A 140 -4.81 4.91 -9.31
C TRP A 140 -4.70 3.39 -9.35
N GLN A 141 -3.91 2.84 -10.27
CA GLN A 141 -3.67 1.40 -10.38
C GLN A 141 -3.05 0.83 -9.11
N ALA A 142 -2.00 1.45 -8.57
CA ALA A 142 -1.38 1.02 -7.31
C ALA A 142 -2.41 0.96 -6.17
N LYS A 143 -3.24 2.00 -6.03
CA LYS A 143 -4.29 2.06 -5.01
C LYS A 143 -5.38 1.01 -5.23
N ALA A 144 -5.91 0.88 -6.44
CA ALA A 144 -6.98 -0.04 -6.76
C ALA A 144 -6.54 -1.51 -6.64
N GLN A 145 -5.38 -1.84 -7.19
CA GLN A 145 -4.87 -3.21 -7.16
C GLN A 145 -4.29 -3.64 -5.81
N GLY A 146 -3.91 -2.69 -4.96
CA GLY A 146 -3.63 -2.92 -3.55
C GLY A 146 -4.89 -3.06 -2.68
N SER A 147 -6.08 -3.10 -3.27
CA SER A 147 -7.37 -3.12 -2.61
C SER A 147 -8.21 -4.33 -3.03
N GLN A 148 -9.33 -4.56 -2.35
CA GLN A 148 -10.29 -5.55 -2.79
C GLN A 148 -11.03 -5.04 -4.03
N THR A 149 -11.01 -5.79 -5.13
CA THR A 149 -11.69 -5.44 -6.38
C THR A 149 -12.59 -6.56 -6.85
N MET A 150 -13.77 -6.20 -7.38
CA MET A 150 -14.71 -7.12 -8.01
C MET A 150 -15.26 -6.51 -9.28
N LEU A 151 -15.45 -7.35 -10.28
CA LEU A 151 -16.16 -7.03 -11.51
C LEU A 151 -17.56 -7.60 -11.40
N VAL A 152 -18.58 -6.76 -11.64
CA VAL A 152 -19.98 -7.17 -11.58
C VAL A 152 -20.72 -6.81 -12.86
N ARG A 153 -21.66 -7.68 -13.24
CA ARG A 153 -22.73 -7.37 -14.19
C ARG A 153 -24.01 -7.19 -13.39
N GLU A 154 -24.65 -6.05 -13.52
CA GLU A 154 -25.91 -5.73 -12.88
C GLU A 154 -27.03 -5.63 -13.89
N ASP A 155 -28.27 -5.89 -13.47
CA ASP A 155 -29.48 -5.60 -14.24
C ASP A 155 -29.86 -4.09 -14.16
N ALA A 156 -30.95 -3.73 -14.81
CA ALA A 156 -31.46 -2.36 -14.83
C ALA A 156 -31.82 -1.82 -13.43
N LEU A 157 -32.10 -2.70 -12.47
CA LEU A 157 -32.43 -2.34 -11.08
C LEU A 157 -31.19 -2.26 -10.19
N GLY A 158 -29.99 -2.63 -10.69
CA GLY A 158 -28.74 -2.64 -9.95
C GLY A 158 -28.49 -3.92 -9.16
N ARG A 159 -29.24 -5.00 -9.41
CA ARG A 159 -28.97 -6.29 -8.79
C ARG A 159 -27.86 -7.02 -9.55
N VAL A 160 -26.94 -7.58 -8.83
CA VAL A 160 -25.84 -8.38 -9.39
C VAL A 160 -26.39 -9.61 -10.11
N GLN A 161 -26.03 -9.78 -11.36
CA GLN A 161 -26.36 -10.96 -12.17
C GLN A 161 -25.16 -11.91 -12.31
N ALA A 162 -23.94 -11.34 -12.31
CA ALA A 162 -22.71 -12.09 -12.31
C ALA A 162 -21.64 -11.29 -11.54
N VAL A 163 -20.71 -11.99 -10.92
CA VAL A 163 -19.60 -11.40 -10.17
C VAL A 163 -18.36 -12.25 -10.33
N THR A 164 -17.22 -11.61 -10.44
CA THR A 164 -15.91 -12.27 -10.45
C THR A 164 -14.82 -11.38 -9.84
N VAL A 165 -13.75 -11.99 -9.40
CA VAL A 165 -12.49 -11.30 -9.11
C VAL A 165 -11.63 -11.24 -10.38
N MET A 166 -10.63 -10.37 -10.40
CA MET A 166 -9.79 -10.15 -11.57
C MET A 166 -8.37 -10.64 -11.35
N GLN A 167 -7.77 -11.21 -12.41
CA GLN A 167 -6.33 -11.34 -12.52
C GLN A 167 -5.76 -10.05 -13.09
N ASN A 168 -4.70 -9.55 -12.51
CA ASN A 168 -4.18 -8.21 -12.79
C ASN A 168 -2.74 -8.18 -13.34
N ALA A 169 -2.10 -9.32 -13.56
CA ALA A 169 -0.70 -9.39 -14.00
C ALA A 169 -0.42 -8.54 -15.24
N LEU A 170 -1.25 -8.67 -16.28
CA LEU A 170 -1.08 -7.92 -17.54
C LEU A 170 -1.24 -6.40 -17.33
N ALA A 171 -2.16 -5.99 -16.47
CA ALA A 171 -2.34 -4.56 -16.16
C ALA A 171 -1.15 -3.99 -15.38
N LEU A 172 -0.59 -4.77 -14.45
CA LEU A 172 0.63 -4.37 -13.72
C LEU A 172 1.80 -4.20 -14.68
N ASP A 173 2.01 -5.15 -15.58
CA ASP A 173 3.05 -5.04 -16.61
C ASP A 173 2.82 -3.82 -17.51
N ALA A 174 1.61 -3.63 -18.02
CA ALA A 174 1.30 -2.52 -18.90
C ALA A 174 1.46 -1.13 -18.27
N VAL A 175 1.27 -1.03 -16.96
CA VAL A 175 1.30 0.27 -16.23
C VAL A 175 2.68 0.55 -15.64
N PHE A 176 3.39 -0.46 -15.14
CA PHE A 176 4.58 -0.26 -14.31
C PHE A 176 5.89 -0.73 -14.96
N SER A 177 5.86 -1.68 -15.94
CA SER A 177 7.08 -2.32 -16.43
C SER A 177 8.09 -1.34 -17.00
N ALA A 178 7.65 -0.41 -17.86
CA ALA A 178 8.54 0.55 -18.49
C ALA A 178 9.33 1.42 -17.49
N SER A 179 8.71 1.77 -16.36
CA SER A 179 9.38 2.52 -15.29
C SER A 179 10.20 1.63 -14.35
N ALA A 180 9.80 0.35 -14.21
CA ALA A 180 10.46 -0.60 -13.34
C ALA A 180 11.70 -1.25 -13.96
N GLU A 181 11.78 -1.36 -15.31
CA GLU A 181 12.92 -1.99 -16.01
C GLU A 181 14.28 -1.37 -15.69
N SER A 182 14.33 -0.07 -15.41
CA SER A 182 15.56 0.65 -15.05
C SER A 182 15.92 0.54 -13.57
N ALA A 183 15.05 -0.02 -12.74
CA ALA A 183 15.27 -0.09 -11.30
C ALA A 183 16.26 -1.22 -10.93
N THR A 184 17.25 -0.90 -10.10
CA THR A 184 18.12 -1.92 -9.50
C THR A 184 17.39 -2.54 -8.31
N LEU A 185 16.86 -3.74 -8.50
CA LEU A 185 16.14 -4.47 -7.45
C LEU A 185 17.10 -5.31 -6.58
N GLY A 186 16.63 -5.62 -5.38
CA GLY A 186 17.37 -6.41 -4.40
C GLY A 186 18.19 -5.54 -3.45
N VAL A 187 19.38 -6.03 -3.09
CA VAL A 187 20.27 -5.39 -2.13
C VAL A 187 21.53 -4.93 -2.84
N THR A 188 21.90 -3.67 -2.66
CA THR A 188 23.12 -3.08 -3.26
C THR A 188 23.91 -2.36 -2.17
N LEU A 189 25.18 -2.81 -1.98
CA LEU A 189 26.11 -2.11 -1.09
C LEU A 189 26.78 -0.96 -1.85
N ASN A 190 26.60 0.26 -1.37
CA ASN A 190 27.20 1.47 -1.91
C ASN A 190 28.37 1.93 -1.03
N GLY A 191 29.53 2.11 -1.65
CA GLY A 191 30.73 2.59 -0.95
C GLY A 191 31.41 1.53 -0.08
N ARG A 192 32.32 2.00 0.79
CA ARG A 192 33.11 1.15 1.71
C ARG A 192 33.42 1.92 2.99
N GLY A 193 33.60 1.16 4.08
CA GLY A 193 34.00 1.69 5.39
C GLY A 193 32.90 2.60 6.01
N PRO A 194 33.26 3.63 6.78
CA PRO A 194 32.30 4.43 7.55
C PRO A 194 31.25 5.21 6.74
N LYS A 195 31.45 5.32 5.42
CA LYS A 195 30.55 5.97 4.49
C LYS A 195 29.75 4.97 3.63
N ALA A 196 29.84 3.68 3.93
CA ALA A 196 29.03 2.67 3.24
C ALA A 196 27.55 2.88 3.55
N SER A 197 26.71 2.52 2.58
CA SER A 197 25.26 2.38 2.78
C SER A 197 24.76 1.16 2.02
N THR A 198 23.72 0.57 2.53
CA THR A 198 23.05 -0.56 1.87
C THR A 198 21.71 -0.10 1.35
N PHE A 199 21.48 -0.24 0.06
CA PHE A 199 20.25 0.11 -0.62
C PHE A 199 19.41 -1.15 -0.83
N PHE A 200 18.14 -1.07 -0.47
CA PHE A 200 17.15 -2.15 -0.63
C PHE A 200 16.04 -1.68 -1.55
N ALA A 201 15.70 -2.48 -2.54
CA ALA A 201 14.62 -2.20 -3.47
C ALA A 201 13.82 -3.46 -3.80
N LEU A 202 12.49 -3.36 -3.76
CA LEU A 202 11.55 -4.44 -4.06
C LEU A 202 10.46 -3.95 -4.99
N TRP A 203 10.20 -4.65 -6.09
CA TRP A 203 9.05 -4.38 -6.93
C TRP A 203 7.80 -5.02 -6.33
N ALA A 204 6.90 -4.19 -5.84
CA ALA A 204 5.65 -4.61 -5.20
C ALA A 204 4.53 -3.58 -5.43
N PRO A 205 4.09 -3.37 -6.68
CA PRO A 205 3.16 -2.30 -7.05
C PRO A 205 1.79 -2.41 -6.39
N THR A 206 1.40 -3.61 -5.94
CA THR A 206 0.14 -3.84 -5.23
C THR A 206 0.26 -3.76 -3.71
N ALA A 207 1.45 -3.58 -3.18
CA ALA A 207 1.65 -3.45 -1.74
C ALA A 207 1.13 -2.10 -1.24
N ARG A 208 0.54 -2.10 -0.06
CA ARG A 208 0.08 -0.88 0.65
C ARG A 208 1.12 -0.36 1.64
N GLN A 209 1.98 -1.25 2.09
CA GLN A 209 3.10 -0.98 2.97
C GLN A 209 4.16 -2.07 2.76
N VAL A 210 5.42 -1.69 2.76
CA VAL A 210 6.56 -2.63 2.72
C VAL A 210 7.52 -2.23 3.83
N GLN A 211 7.95 -3.23 4.60
CA GLN A 211 8.88 -3.05 5.71
C GLN A 211 10.07 -3.98 5.55
N LEU A 212 11.25 -3.47 5.84
CA LEU A 212 12.49 -4.23 5.92
C LEU A 212 12.79 -4.53 7.38
N CYS A 213 12.99 -5.80 7.70
CA CYS A 213 13.45 -6.24 9.00
C CYS A 213 14.91 -6.69 8.88
N LEU A 214 15.79 -6.12 9.69
CA LEU A 214 17.20 -6.49 9.73
C LEU A 214 17.47 -7.41 10.92
N TYR A 215 18.23 -8.46 10.68
CA TYR A 215 18.61 -9.48 11.67
C TYR A 215 20.13 -9.58 11.75
N PRO A 216 20.72 -9.72 12.94
CA PRO A 216 22.17 -9.90 13.07
C PRO A 216 22.63 -11.27 12.59
N ASP A 217 21.74 -12.26 12.62
CA ASP A 217 21.95 -13.62 12.13
C ASP A 217 20.59 -14.33 11.93
N ALA A 218 20.61 -15.55 11.39
CA ALA A 218 19.44 -16.33 11.04
C ALA A 218 18.58 -16.84 12.24
N ARG A 219 19.05 -16.66 13.49
CA ARG A 219 18.41 -17.21 14.69
C ARG A 219 18.03 -16.14 15.73
N SER A 220 18.63 -14.97 15.61
CA SER A 220 18.38 -13.86 16.52
C SER A 220 17.11 -13.09 16.13
N PRO A 221 16.48 -12.41 17.09
CA PRO A 221 15.40 -11.46 16.79
C PRO A 221 15.88 -10.33 15.89
N SER A 222 14.93 -9.66 15.24
CA SER A 222 15.20 -8.46 14.46
C SER A 222 15.79 -7.35 15.34
N ILE A 223 16.77 -6.64 14.79
CA ILE A 223 17.44 -5.52 15.48
C ILE A 223 16.93 -4.17 15.02
N GLN A 224 16.34 -4.12 13.83
CA GLN A 224 15.82 -2.89 13.25
C GLN A 224 14.72 -3.16 12.24
N ARG A 225 13.74 -2.26 12.18
CA ARG A 225 12.71 -2.20 11.17
C ARG A 225 12.76 -0.86 10.45
N LEU A 226 12.67 -0.90 9.12
CA LEU A 226 12.65 0.28 8.26
C LEU A 226 11.40 0.23 7.37
N ASP A 227 10.69 1.34 7.25
CA ASP A 227 9.60 1.49 6.28
C ASP A 227 10.18 1.88 4.92
N LEU A 228 9.89 1.10 3.88
CA LEU A 228 10.27 1.44 2.53
C LEU A 228 9.36 2.53 1.97
N GLN A 229 9.92 3.35 1.09
CA GLN A 229 9.19 4.41 0.40
C GLN A 229 8.81 3.94 -1.01
N PRO A 230 7.54 4.11 -1.42
CA PRO A 230 7.10 3.72 -2.76
C PRO A 230 7.51 4.76 -3.80
N ASP A 231 8.06 4.30 -4.92
CA ASP A 231 8.00 5.02 -6.18
C ASP A 231 6.72 4.63 -6.91
N VAL A 232 5.76 5.52 -6.93
CA VAL A 232 4.42 5.26 -7.48
C VAL A 232 4.44 5.03 -8.99
N ALA A 233 5.43 5.56 -9.71
CA ALA A 233 5.53 5.42 -11.15
C ALA A 233 6.00 4.01 -11.57
N SER A 234 6.92 3.43 -10.81
CA SER A 234 7.49 2.11 -11.10
C SER A 234 6.88 0.98 -10.25
N GLY A 235 6.20 1.32 -9.15
CA GLY A 235 5.76 0.32 -8.16
C GLY A 235 6.91 -0.27 -7.34
N VAL A 236 8.09 0.34 -7.36
CA VAL A 236 9.26 -0.06 -6.58
C VAL A 236 9.21 0.58 -5.21
N TRP A 237 9.44 -0.23 -4.19
CA TRP A 237 9.61 0.20 -2.81
C TRP A 237 11.09 0.16 -2.45
N GLN A 238 11.59 1.23 -1.82
CA GLN A 238 13.02 1.37 -1.59
C GLN A 238 13.35 2.03 -0.26
N VAL A 239 14.52 1.71 0.29
CA VAL A 239 15.09 2.36 1.46
C VAL A 239 16.62 2.26 1.40
N GLU A 240 17.31 3.28 1.91
CA GLU A 240 18.75 3.26 2.10
C GLU A 240 19.04 3.20 3.61
N HIS A 241 19.88 2.23 3.99
CA HIS A 241 20.35 2.03 5.36
C HIS A 241 21.83 2.43 5.46
N PRO A 242 22.23 3.27 6.43
CA PRO A 242 23.65 3.56 6.67
C PRO A 242 24.42 2.31 7.10
N GLY A 243 25.58 2.08 6.50
CA GLY A 243 26.42 0.95 6.81
C GLY A 243 26.20 -0.25 5.90
N ASP A 244 26.96 -1.31 6.17
CA ASP A 244 26.83 -2.63 5.58
C ASP A 244 25.83 -3.42 6.45
N ALA A 245 24.66 -3.76 5.90
CA ALA A 245 23.56 -4.41 6.60
C ALA A 245 23.43 -5.89 6.26
#